data_48cf6b48878e8676741a42cc0dfb88b6
#
_entry.id   48cf6b48878e8676741a42cc0dfb88b6
#
_cell.length_a   1.000
_cell.length_b   1.000
_cell.length_c   1.000
_cell.angle_alpha   90.00
_cell.angle_beta   90.00
_cell.angle_gamma   90.00
#
_symmetry.space_group_name_H-M   'P 1'
#
loop_
_entity.id
_entity.type
_entity.pdbx_description
1 polymer ?
#
loop_
_entity_poly.entity_id
_entity_poly.type
_entity_poly.pdbx_seq_one_letter_code
_entity_poly.pdbx_strand_id
1 'polypeptide(L)'
;QIDWAILEVCDIDEGETKCRAYLTAAGGISPTVARLAKHVILELNSFHSPEAKHLHDVYEPLDPPLRQPIPITHVSDRIGTPYVEIDADKIAGVVECNIADEARPFKDSDPVTDEIGHNVAQFLVGDMKRGIIPSSFLPLQSGVGSTANAILGALGHEKSVPDFNIYTEVLQDSVVGMMLEGRVKDASSCSLTVSNGCLKQIYDNIDYFKQHLTLRPSEISNSPEVIRRLGVIAINTAIEVDIYGNANSTHISGTK
;
A
#
# COMPACT_ATOMS: atom_id res chain seq x y z
N GLN A 1 -10.81 5.83 -23.11
CA GLN A 1 -10.04 7.07 -23.26
C GLN A 1 -10.33 7.97 -22.05
N ILE A 2 -9.29 8.55 -21.43
CA ILE A 2 -9.39 9.46 -20.30
C ILE A 2 -9.17 10.88 -20.84
N ASP A 3 -10.12 11.78 -20.61
CA ASP A 3 -9.98 13.16 -21.07
C ASP A 3 -9.24 14.01 -20.04
N TRP A 4 -9.57 13.85 -18.76
CA TRP A 4 -8.97 14.59 -17.65
C TRP A 4 -8.49 13.67 -16.54
N ALA A 5 -7.33 13.97 -15.96
CA ALA A 5 -6.83 13.40 -14.71
C ALA A 5 -6.55 14.53 -13.73
N ILE A 6 -6.84 14.28 -12.45
CA ILE A 6 -6.46 15.16 -11.34
C ILE A 6 -5.53 14.33 -10.46
N LEU A 7 -4.33 14.83 -10.20
CA LEU A 7 -3.35 14.18 -9.36
C LEU A 7 -3.04 15.08 -8.17
N GLU A 8 -3.19 14.54 -6.97
CA GLU A 8 -2.70 15.19 -5.77
C GLU A 8 -1.19 14.99 -5.64
N VAL A 9 -0.47 16.09 -5.40
CA VAL A 9 0.99 16.11 -5.33
C VAL A 9 1.48 16.93 -4.14
N CYS A 10 2.63 16.55 -3.57
CA CYS A 10 3.28 17.29 -2.50
C CYS A 10 4.38 18.23 -3.01
N ASP A 11 4.86 18.01 -4.24
CA ASP A 11 5.94 18.80 -4.85
C ASP A 11 5.89 18.65 -6.38
N ILE A 12 6.44 19.62 -7.11
CA ILE A 12 6.47 19.66 -8.57
C ILE A 12 7.83 20.22 -9.02
N ASP A 13 8.50 19.49 -9.93
CA ASP A 13 9.62 20.03 -10.68
C ASP A 13 9.17 20.32 -12.13
N GLU A 14 9.14 21.59 -12.49
CA GLU A 14 8.79 22.01 -13.85
C GLU A 14 10.02 21.92 -14.77
N GLY A 15 9.82 21.34 -15.95
CA GLY A 15 10.78 21.30 -17.03
C GLY A 15 10.15 21.73 -18.35
N GLU A 16 10.98 22.07 -19.34
CA GLU A 16 10.51 22.60 -20.63
C GLU A 16 9.60 21.61 -21.38
N THR A 17 9.87 20.33 -21.33
CA THR A 17 9.12 19.28 -22.04
C THR A 17 8.44 18.29 -21.12
N LYS A 18 8.93 18.13 -19.92
CA LYS A 18 8.46 17.18 -18.91
C LYS A 18 8.33 17.86 -17.57
N CYS A 19 7.30 17.48 -16.83
CA CYS A 19 7.09 17.85 -15.45
C CYS A 19 7.25 16.59 -14.58
N ARG A 20 7.85 16.72 -13.42
CA ARG A 20 7.91 15.66 -12.40
C ARG A 20 6.94 16.00 -11.28
N ALA A 21 5.93 15.16 -11.12
CA ALA A 21 4.89 15.30 -10.12
C ALA A 21 5.15 14.31 -8.99
N TYR A 22 5.37 14.80 -7.76
CA TYR A 22 5.64 13.99 -6.57
C TYR A 22 4.35 13.75 -5.80
N LEU A 23 3.95 12.48 -5.71
CA LEU A 23 2.68 12.09 -5.11
C LEU A 23 2.68 12.23 -3.58
N THR A 24 1.51 12.27 -2.98
CA THR A 24 1.28 12.44 -1.54
C THR A 24 1.24 11.09 -0.79
N ALA A 25 0.08 10.68 -0.28
CA ALA A 25 -0.08 9.47 0.53
C ALA A 25 -0.34 8.19 -0.31
N ALA A 26 -0.47 8.31 -1.63
CA ALA A 26 -0.80 7.15 -2.47
C ALA A 26 -0.14 7.21 -3.85
N GLY A 27 0.40 6.07 -4.30
CA GLY A 27 0.78 5.84 -5.69
C GLY A 27 -0.45 5.61 -6.57
N GLY A 28 -1.34 4.79 -6.11
CA GLY A 28 -2.63 4.49 -6.74
C GLY A 28 -2.50 4.14 -8.23
N ILE A 29 -3.43 4.66 -9.02
CA ILE A 29 -3.44 4.59 -10.48
C ILE A 29 -2.86 5.86 -11.12
N SER A 30 -2.29 6.77 -10.32
CA SER A 30 -1.85 8.09 -10.75
C SER A 30 -0.92 8.08 -11.96
N PRO A 31 0.12 7.21 -12.02
CA PRO A 31 0.99 7.17 -13.20
C PRO A 31 0.22 6.77 -14.47
N THR A 32 -0.63 5.75 -14.38
CA THR A 32 -1.40 5.25 -15.52
C THR A 32 -2.40 6.28 -16.02
N VAL A 33 -3.13 6.98 -15.13
CA VAL A 33 -4.10 8.00 -15.58
C VAL A 33 -3.40 9.24 -16.13
N ALA A 34 -2.25 9.65 -15.57
CA ALA A 34 -1.44 10.74 -16.09
C ALA A 34 -0.96 10.44 -17.54
N ARG A 35 -0.49 9.20 -17.75
CA ARG A 35 -0.03 8.76 -19.08
C ARG A 35 -1.17 8.74 -20.10
N LEU A 36 -2.35 8.25 -19.73
CA LEU A 36 -3.48 8.04 -20.64
C LEU A 36 -4.38 9.26 -20.82
N ALA A 37 -4.37 10.22 -19.90
CA ALA A 37 -5.18 11.42 -19.99
C ALA A 37 -4.70 12.36 -21.09
N LYS A 38 -5.64 13.11 -21.65
CA LYS A 38 -5.33 14.22 -22.58
C LYS A 38 -4.88 15.47 -21.82
N HIS A 39 -5.50 15.71 -20.65
CA HIS A 39 -5.22 16.86 -19.80
C HIS A 39 -5.03 16.41 -18.35
N VAL A 40 -4.09 17.03 -17.67
CA VAL A 40 -3.77 16.77 -16.27
C VAL A 40 -3.88 18.06 -15.47
N ILE A 41 -4.56 18.00 -14.34
CA ILE A 41 -4.53 19.04 -13.31
C ILE A 41 -3.70 18.50 -12.14
N LEU A 42 -2.75 19.28 -11.67
CA LEU A 42 -1.99 18.97 -10.47
C LEU A 42 -2.60 19.72 -9.28
N GLU A 43 -3.00 19.00 -8.26
CA GLU A 43 -3.45 19.55 -6.98
C GLU A 43 -2.26 19.54 -6.01
N LEU A 44 -1.60 20.69 -5.90
CA LEU A 44 -0.45 20.86 -4.99
C LEU A 44 -0.96 21.08 -3.57
N ASN A 45 -0.95 20.01 -2.78
CA ASN A 45 -1.50 20.01 -1.43
C ASN A 45 -0.41 20.17 -0.38
N SER A 46 -0.28 21.38 0.16
CA SER A 46 0.69 21.75 1.18
C SER A 46 0.41 21.15 2.58
N PHE A 47 -0.67 20.40 2.75
CA PHE A 47 -0.90 19.58 3.95
C PHE A 47 0.13 18.46 4.04
N HIS A 48 0.52 17.89 2.91
CA HIS A 48 1.54 16.85 2.85
C HIS A 48 2.93 17.46 2.84
N SER A 49 3.85 16.80 3.56
CA SER A 49 5.26 17.19 3.54
C SER A 49 5.87 16.93 2.15
N PRO A 50 6.66 17.85 1.58
CA PRO A 50 7.42 17.60 0.36
C PRO A 50 8.37 16.38 0.47
N GLU A 51 8.75 16.00 1.69
CA GLU A 51 9.56 14.81 1.95
C GLU A 51 8.81 13.49 1.65
N ALA A 52 7.46 13.52 1.53
CA ALA A 52 6.66 12.37 1.13
C ALA A 52 7.15 11.74 -0.19
N LYS A 53 7.73 12.55 -1.08
CA LYS A 53 8.36 12.09 -2.33
C LYS A 53 9.34 10.93 -2.15
N HIS A 54 10.05 10.88 -1.01
CA HIS A 54 11.04 9.84 -0.74
C HIS A 54 10.42 8.49 -0.40
N LEU A 55 9.11 8.42 -0.15
CA LEU A 55 8.39 7.17 0.09
C LEU A 55 8.05 6.46 -1.23
N HIS A 56 7.98 7.16 -2.34
CA HIS A 56 7.49 6.63 -3.61
C HIS A 56 8.55 5.89 -4.43
N ASP A 57 8.08 4.87 -5.16
CA ASP A 57 8.82 4.08 -6.14
C ASP A 57 7.89 3.83 -7.33
N VAL A 58 7.78 4.82 -8.19
CA VAL A 58 6.92 4.81 -9.37
C VAL A 58 7.59 4.04 -10.49
N TYR A 59 7.07 2.85 -10.77
CA TYR A 59 7.50 2.02 -11.90
C TYR A 59 6.28 1.70 -12.77
N GLU A 60 6.36 2.01 -14.05
CA GLU A 60 5.34 1.67 -15.03
C GLU A 60 5.87 0.57 -15.96
N PRO A 61 5.29 -0.65 -15.87
CA PRO A 61 5.64 -1.71 -16.83
C PRO A 61 5.23 -1.29 -18.24
N LEU A 62 5.98 -1.75 -19.23
CA LEU A 62 5.60 -1.57 -20.63
C LEU A 62 4.25 -2.24 -20.91
N ASP A 63 3.49 -1.68 -21.83
CA ASP A 63 2.23 -2.27 -22.28
C ASP A 63 2.48 -3.59 -23.04
N PRO A 64 1.57 -4.58 -22.96
CA PRO A 64 1.66 -5.77 -23.80
C PRO A 64 1.75 -5.41 -25.29
N PRO A 65 2.49 -6.17 -26.11
CA PRO A 65 3.17 -7.45 -25.76
C PRO A 65 4.60 -7.27 -25.25
N LEU A 66 5.05 -6.06 -24.96
CA LEU A 66 6.44 -5.75 -24.63
C LEU A 66 6.75 -5.80 -23.12
N ARG A 67 5.77 -6.20 -22.31
CA ARG A 67 5.91 -6.28 -20.86
C ARG A 67 7.03 -7.22 -20.43
N GLN A 68 7.91 -6.71 -19.57
CA GLN A 68 8.99 -7.47 -18.97
C GLN A 68 8.62 -7.92 -17.55
N PRO A 69 9.26 -8.96 -16.99
CA PRO A 69 9.11 -9.30 -15.59
C PRO A 69 9.43 -8.13 -14.68
N ILE A 70 8.59 -7.89 -13.67
CA ILE A 70 8.81 -6.81 -12.70
C ILE A 70 9.98 -7.24 -11.78
N PRO A 71 11.11 -6.50 -11.71
CA PRO A 71 12.32 -6.95 -11.03
C PRO A 71 12.28 -6.70 -9.50
N ILE A 72 11.20 -7.11 -8.83
CA ILE A 72 11.05 -7.07 -7.37
C ILE A 72 11.25 -8.48 -6.82
N THR A 73 12.21 -8.65 -5.93
CA THR A 73 12.55 -9.91 -5.25
C THR A 73 12.46 -9.79 -3.72
N HIS A 74 12.49 -8.55 -3.20
CA HIS A 74 12.31 -8.22 -1.79
C HIS A 74 11.29 -7.09 -1.65
N VAL A 75 10.65 -7.01 -0.49
CA VAL A 75 9.65 -5.98 -0.20
C VAL A 75 10.22 -4.57 -0.33
N SER A 76 11.48 -4.39 0.10
CA SER A 76 12.19 -3.11 0.09
C SER A 76 12.81 -2.71 -1.25
N ASP A 77 12.78 -3.59 -2.28
CA ASP A 77 13.38 -3.25 -3.58
C ASP A 77 12.73 -2.00 -4.16
N ARG A 78 13.56 -1.05 -4.64
CA ARG A 78 13.12 0.13 -5.39
C ARG A 78 13.61 0.01 -6.82
N ILE A 79 12.71 0.14 -7.78
CA ILE A 79 12.95 -0.15 -9.20
C ILE A 79 12.52 0.99 -10.14
N GLY A 80 11.89 2.01 -9.60
CA GLY A 80 11.33 3.15 -10.33
C GLY A 80 11.92 4.48 -9.90
N THR A 81 11.12 5.52 -10.05
CA THR A 81 11.44 6.91 -9.71
C THR A 81 10.57 7.39 -8.54
N PRO A 82 10.96 8.45 -7.83
CA PRO A 82 10.11 9.03 -6.78
C PRO A 82 8.99 9.93 -7.32
N TYR A 83 8.81 10.02 -8.64
CA TYR A 83 7.87 10.92 -9.30
C TYR A 83 7.13 10.25 -10.44
N VAL A 84 6.01 10.83 -10.81
CA VAL A 84 5.32 10.60 -12.09
C VAL A 84 5.84 11.61 -13.10
N GLU A 85 6.33 11.15 -14.26
CA GLU A 85 6.75 12.02 -15.33
C GLU A 85 5.58 12.30 -16.28
N ILE A 86 5.28 13.56 -16.51
CA ILE A 86 4.14 14.01 -17.32
C ILE A 86 4.63 14.96 -18.43
N ASP A 87 4.14 14.78 -19.65
CA ASP A 87 4.38 15.73 -20.74
C ASP A 87 3.86 17.11 -20.34
N ALA A 88 4.70 18.14 -20.42
CA ALA A 88 4.35 19.47 -19.94
C ALA A 88 3.14 20.08 -20.66
N ASP A 89 2.95 19.73 -21.94
CA ASP A 89 1.80 20.18 -22.75
C ASP A 89 0.45 19.57 -22.33
N LYS A 90 0.47 18.48 -21.55
CA LYS A 90 -0.75 17.91 -20.96
C LYS A 90 -1.21 18.65 -19.72
N ILE A 91 -0.32 19.41 -19.05
CA ILE A 91 -0.66 20.07 -17.79
C ILE A 91 -1.53 21.29 -18.07
N ALA A 92 -2.81 21.15 -17.73
CA ALA A 92 -3.80 22.21 -17.94
C ALA A 92 -3.76 23.29 -16.83
N GLY A 93 -3.22 22.94 -15.65
CA GLY A 93 -3.06 23.87 -14.55
C GLY A 93 -2.61 23.20 -13.25
N VAL A 94 -2.21 24.05 -12.30
CA VAL A 94 -1.87 23.67 -10.93
C VAL A 94 -2.86 24.37 -10.01
N VAL A 95 -3.43 23.64 -9.04
CA VAL A 95 -4.33 24.16 -8.01
C VAL A 95 -3.64 23.96 -6.67
N GLU A 96 -3.39 25.06 -5.97
CA GLU A 96 -2.84 25.02 -4.62
C GLU A 96 -3.93 24.81 -3.59
N CYS A 97 -3.72 23.90 -2.64
CA CYS A 97 -4.62 23.67 -1.53
C CYS A 97 -3.86 23.30 -0.24
N ASN A 98 -4.58 23.25 0.86
CA ASN A 98 -4.11 22.76 2.16
C ASN A 98 -5.26 22.01 2.81
N ILE A 99 -5.48 20.76 2.39
CA ILE A 99 -6.62 19.94 2.80
C ILE A 99 -6.09 18.62 3.36
N ALA A 100 -6.51 18.30 4.58
CA ALA A 100 -6.16 17.03 5.20
C ALA A 100 -6.91 15.88 4.55
N ASP A 101 -6.27 14.69 4.52
CA ASP A 101 -6.94 13.47 4.10
C ASP A 101 -8.09 13.11 5.04
N GLU A 102 -9.24 12.79 4.48
CA GLU A 102 -10.41 12.30 5.22
C GLU A 102 -10.36 10.76 5.36
N ALA A 103 -9.33 10.24 6.01
CA ALA A 103 -9.29 8.82 6.33
C ALA A 103 -10.35 8.51 7.42
N ARG A 104 -11.31 7.64 7.09
CA ARG A 104 -12.29 7.21 8.07
C ARG A 104 -11.61 6.32 9.11
N PRO A 105 -11.78 6.59 10.41
CA PRO A 105 -11.23 5.73 11.44
C PRO A 105 -11.85 4.33 11.33
N PHE A 106 -11.01 3.32 11.41
CA PHE A 106 -11.49 1.95 11.52
C PHE A 106 -12.03 1.71 12.93
N LYS A 107 -13.04 0.84 13.03
CA LYS A 107 -13.56 0.43 14.34
C LYS A 107 -12.48 -0.33 15.11
N ASP A 108 -12.47 -0.16 16.40
CA ASP A 108 -11.67 -1.00 17.30
C ASP A 108 -12.07 -2.47 17.15
N SER A 109 -11.16 -3.36 17.51
CA SER A 109 -11.48 -4.80 17.60
C SER A 109 -12.51 -5.06 18.70
N ASP A 110 -13.21 -6.16 18.58
CA ASP A 110 -14.13 -6.68 19.56
C ASP A 110 -13.72 -8.13 19.95
N PRO A 111 -14.31 -8.72 20.98
CA PRO A 111 -13.93 -10.07 21.42
C PRO A 111 -13.98 -11.14 20.33
N VAL A 112 -14.88 -11.00 19.34
CA VAL A 112 -14.99 -11.94 18.21
C VAL A 112 -13.84 -11.77 17.24
N THR A 113 -13.54 -10.55 16.87
CA THR A 113 -12.42 -10.26 15.96
C THR A 113 -11.08 -10.57 16.63
N ASP A 114 -10.93 -10.37 17.95
CA ASP A 114 -9.75 -10.74 18.70
C ASP A 114 -9.54 -12.27 18.73
N GLU A 115 -10.62 -13.05 18.90
CA GLU A 115 -10.55 -14.50 18.82
C GLU A 115 -10.16 -14.99 17.43
N ILE A 116 -10.71 -14.36 16.37
CA ILE A 116 -10.30 -14.62 14.98
C ILE A 116 -8.80 -14.34 14.81
N GLY A 117 -8.34 -13.20 15.31
CA GLY A 117 -6.92 -12.82 15.27
C GLY A 117 -6.02 -13.86 15.94
N HIS A 118 -6.39 -14.30 17.15
CA HIS A 118 -5.68 -15.35 17.86
C HIS A 118 -5.64 -16.67 17.08
N ASN A 119 -6.79 -17.12 16.55
CA ASN A 119 -6.88 -18.37 15.81
C ASN A 119 -6.03 -18.36 14.53
N VAL A 120 -6.02 -17.24 13.79
CA VAL A 120 -5.16 -17.07 12.60
C VAL A 120 -3.68 -17.10 12.99
N ALA A 121 -3.29 -16.39 14.05
CA ALA A 121 -1.90 -16.41 14.52
C ALA A 121 -1.45 -17.83 14.91
N GLN A 122 -2.28 -18.57 15.65
CA GLN A 122 -1.99 -19.96 16.03
C GLN A 122 -1.90 -20.90 14.82
N PHE A 123 -2.76 -20.70 13.81
CA PHE A 123 -2.71 -21.45 12.56
C PHE A 123 -1.38 -21.23 11.83
N LEU A 124 -0.95 -19.97 11.65
CA LEU A 124 0.31 -19.63 11.00
C LEU A 124 1.53 -20.15 11.76
N VAL A 125 1.53 -20.05 13.09
CA VAL A 125 2.57 -20.67 13.94
C VAL A 125 2.61 -22.19 13.77
N GLY A 126 1.44 -22.83 13.65
CA GLY A 126 1.34 -24.27 13.34
C GLY A 126 1.97 -24.61 11.99
N ASP A 127 1.75 -23.79 10.98
CA ASP A 127 2.34 -23.96 9.64
C ASP A 127 3.86 -23.75 9.64
N MET A 128 4.36 -22.81 10.43
CA MET A 128 5.81 -22.64 10.63
C MET A 128 6.42 -23.88 11.30
N LYS A 129 5.80 -24.42 12.35
CA LYS A 129 6.27 -25.63 13.03
C LYS A 129 6.26 -26.86 12.11
N ARG A 130 5.33 -26.92 11.14
CA ARG A 130 5.27 -27.98 10.13
C ARG A 130 6.22 -27.78 8.95
N GLY A 131 6.91 -26.62 8.88
CA GLY A 131 7.79 -26.26 7.78
C GLY A 131 7.04 -25.89 6.48
N ILE A 132 5.73 -25.60 6.55
CA ILE A 132 4.92 -25.10 5.43
C ILE A 132 5.26 -23.63 5.18
N ILE A 133 5.37 -22.86 6.25
CA ILE A 133 5.89 -21.49 6.22
C ILE A 133 7.34 -21.54 6.68
N PRO A 134 8.29 -20.87 5.99
CA PRO A 134 9.68 -20.85 6.42
C PRO A 134 9.85 -20.17 7.78
N SER A 135 10.90 -20.54 8.50
CA SER A 135 11.18 -19.95 9.84
C SER A 135 11.48 -18.45 9.82
N SER A 136 11.87 -17.90 8.65
CA SER A 136 12.04 -16.46 8.45
C SER A 136 10.71 -15.71 8.28
N PHE A 137 9.60 -16.45 8.24
CA PHE A 137 8.27 -16.00 7.87
C PHE A 137 8.20 -15.48 6.43
N LEU A 138 7.01 -15.12 5.97
CA LEU A 138 6.76 -14.58 4.63
C LEU A 138 6.10 -13.20 4.76
N PRO A 139 6.22 -12.33 3.75
CA PRO A 139 5.50 -11.05 3.76
C PRO A 139 4.00 -11.26 3.91
N LEU A 140 3.35 -10.38 4.67
CA LEU A 140 1.90 -10.38 4.85
C LEU A 140 1.24 -9.31 3.99
N GLN A 141 0.08 -9.66 3.43
CA GLN A 141 -0.94 -8.72 2.99
C GLN A 141 -2.09 -8.80 4.00
N SER A 142 -2.52 -7.66 4.48
CA SER A 142 -3.68 -7.54 5.36
C SER A 142 -4.78 -6.72 4.68
N GLY A 143 -6.00 -7.18 4.79
CA GLY A 143 -7.18 -6.38 4.46
C GLY A 143 -7.32 -5.17 5.38
N VAL A 144 -8.40 -4.42 5.23
CA VAL A 144 -8.72 -3.26 6.06
C VAL A 144 -9.81 -3.60 7.09
N GLY A 145 -9.78 -2.90 8.23
CA GLY A 145 -10.83 -2.97 9.25
C GLY A 145 -10.43 -3.72 10.52
N SER A 146 -11.38 -3.86 11.45
CA SER A 146 -11.16 -4.39 12.80
C SER A 146 -10.59 -5.81 12.82
N THR A 147 -11.09 -6.70 11.98
CA THR A 147 -10.58 -8.09 11.88
C THR A 147 -9.12 -8.12 11.42
N ALA A 148 -8.78 -7.32 10.41
CA ALA A 148 -7.41 -7.23 9.92
C ALA A 148 -6.46 -6.68 11.01
N ASN A 149 -6.88 -5.65 11.71
CA ASN A 149 -6.12 -5.07 12.83
C ASN A 149 -5.94 -6.06 13.98
N ALA A 150 -6.98 -6.84 14.31
CA ALA A 150 -6.90 -7.87 15.34
C ALA A 150 -5.90 -8.98 14.97
N ILE A 151 -5.89 -9.42 13.70
CA ILE A 151 -4.94 -10.42 13.20
C ILE A 151 -3.50 -9.88 13.27
N LEU A 152 -3.28 -8.67 12.77
CA LEU A 152 -1.97 -8.02 12.83
C LEU A 152 -1.50 -7.83 14.27
N GLY A 153 -2.37 -7.39 15.16
CA GLY A 153 -2.08 -7.26 16.58
C GLY A 153 -1.70 -8.60 17.22
N ALA A 154 -2.46 -9.66 16.95
CA ALA A 154 -2.16 -11.01 17.47
C ALA A 154 -0.80 -11.51 16.96
N LEU A 155 -0.48 -11.34 15.68
CA LEU A 155 0.83 -11.70 15.10
C LEU A 155 1.96 -10.83 15.64
N GLY A 156 1.73 -9.54 15.87
CA GLY A 156 2.70 -8.62 16.46
C GLY A 156 3.11 -9.03 17.86
N HIS A 157 2.19 -9.56 18.68
CA HIS A 157 2.45 -10.03 20.04
C HIS A 157 2.93 -11.49 20.12
N GLU A 158 2.79 -12.28 19.03
CA GLU A 158 3.17 -13.69 19.04
C GLU A 158 4.69 -13.86 18.92
N LYS A 159 5.32 -14.27 20.01
CA LYS A 159 6.79 -14.41 20.12
C LYS A 159 7.40 -15.49 19.22
N SER A 160 6.60 -16.46 18.79
CA SER A 160 7.04 -17.52 17.89
C SER A 160 7.15 -17.06 16.45
N VAL A 161 6.52 -15.93 16.09
CA VAL A 161 6.62 -15.29 14.80
C VAL A 161 7.79 -14.31 14.83
N PRO A 162 8.80 -14.45 13.94
CA PRO A 162 9.89 -13.47 13.86
C PRO A 162 9.39 -12.12 13.35
N ASP A 163 10.24 -11.10 13.36
CA ASP A 163 9.95 -9.85 12.68
C ASP A 163 9.77 -10.11 11.20
N PHE A 164 8.76 -9.48 10.60
CA PHE A 164 8.30 -9.79 9.25
C PHE A 164 8.16 -8.55 8.37
N ASN A 165 7.83 -8.75 7.11
CA ASN A 165 7.60 -7.70 6.15
C ASN A 165 6.12 -7.62 5.76
N ILE A 166 5.69 -6.45 5.30
CA ILE A 166 4.34 -6.20 4.78
C ILE A 166 4.43 -5.88 3.28
N TYR A 167 3.64 -6.59 2.47
CA TYR A 167 3.42 -6.25 1.06
C TYR A 167 1.91 -6.25 0.82
N THR A 168 1.32 -5.07 0.75
CA THR A 168 -0.15 -4.88 0.80
C THR A 168 -0.60 -3.78 -0.15
N GLU A 169 -1.90 -3.71 -0.44
CA GLU A 169 -2.47 -2.58 -1.18
C GLU A 169 -2.60 -1.35 -0.29
N VAL A 170 -3.14 -1.53 0.92
CA VAL A 170 -3.45 -0.43 1.85
C VAL A 170 -2.69 -0.64 3.16
N LEU A 171 -2.07 0.42 3.65
CA LEU A 171 -1.33 0.41 4.91
C LEU A 171 -2.06 1.27 5.95
N GLN A 172 -2.27 0.71 7.14
CA GLN A 172 -3.04 1.31 8.23
C GLN A 172 -2.15 1.69 9.42
N ASP A 173 -2.67 2.47 10.37
CA ASP A 173 -1.98 2.93 11.58
C ASP A 173 -1.29 1.79 12.34
N SER A 174 -1.93 0.62 12.45
CA SER A 174 -1.39 -0.54 13.14
C SER A 174 -0.06 -1.02 12.56
N VAL A 175 0.11 -0.97 11.24
CA VAL A 175 1.37 -1.34 10.58
C VAL A 175 2.45 -0.31 10.88
N VAL A 176 2.13 0.98 10.85
CA VAL A 176 3.08 2.06 11.18
C VAL A 176 3.58 1.91 12.62
N GLY A 177 2.67 1.62 13.57
CA GLY A 177 3.03 1.32 14.95
C GLY A 177 4.02 0.15 15.04
N MET A 178 3.72 -0.96 14.39
CA MET A 178 4.61 -2.14 14.37
C MET A 178 5.96 -1.89 13.67
N MET A 179 6.01 -0.99 12.69
CA MET A 179 7.28 -0.57 12.09
C MET A 179 8.14 0.19 13.10
N LEU A 180 7.55 1.14 13.82
CA LEU A 180 8.25 1.90 14.86
C LEU A 180 8.70 1.03 16.05
N GLU A 181 7.98 -0.04 16.33
CA GLU A 181 8.35 -1.06 17.33
C GLU A 181 9.38 -2.08 16.81
N GLY A 182 9.70 -2.06 15.52
CA GLY A 182 10.65 -2.97 14.88
C GLY A 182 10.09 -4.38 14.58
N ARG A 183 8.79 -4.61 14.78
CA ARG A 183 8.11 -5.88 14.45
C ARG A 183 7.88 -6.04 12.94
N VAL A 184 7.63 -4.95 12.25
CA VAL A 184 7.61 -4.90 10.78
C VAL A 184 8.90 -4.24 10.33
N LYS A 185 9.72 -4.96 9.56
CA LYS A 185 11.02 -4.49 9.08
C LYS A 185 10.87 -3.56 7.89
N ASP A 186 10.21 -4.05 6.86
CA ASP A 186 9.96 -3.31 5.63
C ASP A 186 8.50 -3.44 5.23
N ALA A 187 7.94 -2.36 4.69
CA ALA A 187 6.59 -2.33 4.17
C ALA A 187 6.56 -1.78 2.74
N SER A 188 5.76 -2.40 1.89
CA SER A 188 5.44 -1.91 0.56
C SER A 188 3.93 -1.86 0.37
N SER A 189 3.43 -0.73 -0.09
CA SER A 189 1.99 -0.49 -0.22
C SER A 189 1.68 0.36 -1.45
N CYS A 190 0.41 0.37 -1.85
CA CYS A 190 -0.09 1.31 -2.85
C CYS A 190 -0.49 2.65 -2.20
N SER A 191 -1.01 2.62 -0.98
CA SER A 191 -1.50 3.80 -0.29
C SER A 191 -1.38 3.71 1.22
N LEU A 192 -1.24 4.87 1.85
CA LEU A 192 -1.41 5.08 3.28
C LEU A 192 -2.88 5.44 3.54
N THR A 193 -3.59 4.59 4.26
CA THR A 193 -4.92 4.91 4.80
C THR A 193 -4.78 5.01 6.32
N VAL A 194 -4.16 6.08 6.74
CA VAL A 194 -3.76 6.33 8.12
C VAL A 194 -4.43 7.59 8.66
N SER A 195 -4.55 7.68 9.98
CA SER A 195 -5.00 8.90 10.63
C SER A 195 -4.00 10.04 10.42
N ASN A 196 -4.48 11.29 10.49
CA ASN A 196 -3.60 12.47 10.38
C ASN A 196 -2.49 12.47 11.45
N GLY A 197 -2.78 11.93 12.63
CA GLY A 197 -1.77 11.77 13.69
C GLY A 197 -0.69 10.76 13.31
N CYS A 198 -1.06 9.66 12.70
CA CYS A 198 -0.14 8.64 12.20
C CYS A 198 0.65 9.16 10.99
N LEU A 199 0.01 9.88 10.06
CA LEU A 199 0.68 10.51 8.92
C LEU A 199 1.76 11.49 9.41
N LYS A 200 1.45 12.29 10.45
CA LYS A 200 2.43 13.17 11.08
C LYS A 200 3.60 12.40 11.68
N GLN A 201 3.35 11.24 12.33
CA GLN A 201 4.43 10.40 12.85
C GLN A 201 5.35 9.88 11.73
N ILE A 202 4.80 9.53 10.56
CA ILE A 202 5.58 9.14 9.40
C ILE A 202 6.49 10.30 8.96
N TYR A 203 5.96 11.51 8.84
CA TYR A 203 6.73 12.68 8.41
C TYR A 203 7.77 13.12 9.45
N ASP A 204 7.44 13.06 10.73
CA ASP A 204 8.39 13.36 11.82
C ASP A 204 9.56 12.35 11.88
N ASN A 205 9.35 11.13 11.36
CA ASN A 205 10.37 10.06 11.31
C ASN A 205 10.74 9.69 9.87
N ILE A 206 10.71 10.64 8.95
CA ILE A 206 10.87 10.38 7.52
C ILE A 206 12.20 9.69 7.17
N ASP A 207 13.27 9.96 7.91
CA ASP A 207 14.58 9.34 7.70
C ASP A 207 14.56 7.82 7.92
N TYR A 208 13.70 7.33 8.81
CA TYR A 208 13.43 5.91 8.99
C TYR A 208 12.52 5.39 7.87
N PHE A 209 11.37 6.05 7.67
CA PHE A 209 10.37 5.54 6.72
C PHE A 209 10.84 5.53 5.28
N LYS A 210 11.64 6.50 4.83
CA LYS A 210 12.19 6.48 3.46
C LYS A 210 13.09 5.27 3.16
N GLN A 211 13.60 4.60 4.20
CA GLN A 211 14.42 3.40 4.05
C GLN A 211 13.58 2.12 4.12
N HIS A 212 12.47 2.13 4.87
CA HIS A 212 11.71 0.94 5.23
C HIS A 212 10.28 0.91 4.68
N LEU A 213 9.77 2.02 4.15
CA LEU A 213 8.43 2.13 3.56
C LEU A 213 8.53 2.52 2.09
N THR A 214 7.86 1.75 1.23
CA THR A 214 7.82 2.02 -0.21
C THR A 214 6.38 2.11 -0.69
N LEU A 215 6.00 3.26 -1.27
CA LEU A 215 4.71 3.46 -1.91
C LEU A 215 4.83 3.22 -3.42
N ARG A 216 4.01 2.33 -3.96
CA ARG A 216 4.06 1.88 -5.34
C ARG A 216 2.74 2.14 -6.07
N PRO A 217 2.75 2.22 -7.41
CA PRO A 217 1.51 2.15 -8.18
C PRO A 217 0.75 0.85 -7.91
N SER A 218 -0.60 0.91 -7.98
CA SER A 218 -1.47 -0.26 -7.78
C SER A 218 -1.11 -1.43 -8.71
N GLU A 219 -0.67 -1.14 -9.93
CA GLU A 219 -0.26 -2.14 -10.91
C GLU A 219 0.92 -2.99 -10.41
N ILE A 220 1.76 -2.44 -9.55
CA ILE A 220 2.89 -3.13 -8.94
C ILE A 220 2.48 -3.80 -7.62
N SER A 221 1.82 -3.06 -6.72
CA SER A 221 1.38 -3.58 -5.43
C SER A 221 0.43 -4.77 -5.58
N ASN A 222 -0.43 -4.76 -6.60
CA ASN A 222 -1.42 -5.80 -6.88
C ASN A 222 -0.98 -6.77 -7.99
N SER A 223 0.30 -6.75 -8.37
CA SER A 223 0.81 -7.65 -9.40
C SER A 223 0.83 -9.11 -8.91
N PRO A 224 0.05 -10.03 -9.54
CA PRO A 224 0.09 -11.44 -9.17
C PRO A 224 1.48 -12.07 -9.33
N GLU A 225 2.27 -11.59 -10.28
CA GLU A 225 3.64 -12.03 -10.51
C GLU A 225 4.53 -11.75 -9.29
N VAL A 226 4.50 -10.51 -8.80
CA VAL A 226 5.29 -10.07 -7.65
C VAL A 226 4.81 -10.75 -6.37
N ILE A 227 3.49 -10.76 -6.14
CA ILE A 227 2.85 -11.40 -4.98
C ILE A 227 3.26 -12.87 -4.89
N ARG A 228 3.20 -13.60 -6.01
CA ARG A 228 3.60 -15.03 -6.07
C ARG A 228 5.09 -15.21 -5.83
N ARG A 229 5.94 -14.35 -6.39
CA ARG A 229 7.40 -14.44 -6.23
C ARG A 229 7.82 -14.16 -4.79
N LEU A 230 7.21 -13.18 -4.12
CA LEU A 230 7.47 -12.88 -2.71
C LEU A 230 6.89 -13.93 -1.75
N GLY A 231 5.95 -14.77 -2.21
CA GLY A 231 5.27 -15.75 -1.38
C GLY A 231 4.32 -15.13 -0.37
N VAL A 232 3.67 -14.02 -0.72
CA VAL A 232 2.83 -13.24 0.20
C VAL A 232 1.71 -14.08 0.81
N ILE A 233 1.59 -14.07 2.13
CA ILE A 233 0.45 -14.61 2.86
C ILE A 233 -0.64 -13.53 2.83
N ALA A 234 -1.74 -13.78 2.10
CA ALA A 234 -2.84 -12.85 1.96
C ALA A 234 -3.97 -13.19 2.92
N ILE A 235 -4.38 -12.20 3.74
CA ILE A 235 -5.44 -12.36 4.73
C ILE A 235 -6.51 -11.32 4.46
N ASN A 236 -7.70 -11.79 4.09
CA ASN A 236 -8.84 -10.94 3.78
C ASN A 236 -10.10 -11.54 4.39
N THR A 237 -11.10 -10.68 4.65
CA THR A 237 -12.41 -11.10 5.12
C THR A 237 -13.32 -11.48 3.95
N ALA A 238 -14.22 -12.44 4.18
CA ALA A 238 -15.29 -12.78 3.27
C ALA A 238 -16.65 -12.43 3.91
N ILE A 239 -17.63 -12.12 3.09
CA ILE A 239 -19.03 -11.90 3.53
C ILE A 239 -19.66 -13.25 3.84
N GLU A 240 -19.43 -14.24 2.96
CA GLU A 240 -19.96 -15.59 3.11
C GLU A 240 -19.04 -16.62 2.43
N VAL A 241 -19.09 -17.83 2.92
CA VAL A 241 -18.38 -19.00 2.35
C VAL A 241 -19.36 -20.15 2.27
N ASP A 242 -19.42 -20.86 1.14
CA ASP A 242 -20.24 -22.03 0.99
C ASP A 242 -19.52 -23.33 1.42
N ILE A 243 -20.27 -24.45 1.43
CA ILE A 243 -19.73 -25.76 1.82
C ILE A 243 -18.67 -26.31 0.85
N TYR A 244 -18.53 -25.74 -0.33
CA TYR A 244 -17.53 -26.10 -1.33
C TYR A 244 -16.26 -25.24 -1.25
N GLY A 245 -16.24 -24.26 -0.33
CA GLY A 245 -15.12 -23.34 -0.15
C GLY A 245 -15.10 -22.14 -1.11
N ASN A 246 -16.21 -21.86 -1.81
CA ASN A 246 -16.32 -20.62 -2.57
C ASN A 246 -16.53 -19.45 -1.59
N ALA A 247 -15.74 -18.39 -1.75
CA ALA A 247 -15.82 -17.20 -0.93
C ALA A 247 -16.42 -16.03 -1.72
N ASN A 248 -17.35 -15.31 -1.10
CA ASN A 248 -17.94 -14.10 -1.62
C ASN A 248 -17.53 -12.90 -0.74
N SER A 249 -16.87 -11.93 -1.34
CA SER A 249 -16.40 -10.71 -0.66
C SER A 249 -17.05 -9.42 -1.18
N THR A 250 -17.98 -9.50 -2.16
CA THR A 250 -18.43 -8.31 -2.89
C THR A 250 -19.94 -8.17 -3.03
N HIS A 251 -20.70 -9.24 -2.88
CA HIS A 251 -22.15 -9.23 -3.16
C HIS A 251 -22.94 -9.61 -1.92
N ILE A 252 -24.02 -8.88 -1.65
CA ILE A 252 -25.00 -9.21 -0.61
C ILE A 252 -26.33 -9.51 -1.30
N SER A 253 -26.90 -10.72 -1.08
CA SER A 253 -28.15 -11.16 -1.68
C SER A 253 -28.20 -11.03 -3.21
N GLY A 254 -27.06 -11.30 -3.87
CA GLY A 254 -26.94 -11.19 -5.33
C GLY A 254 -26.87 -9.76 -5.87
N THR A 255 -26.81 -8.75 -5.01
CA THR A 255 -26.64 -7.34 -5.37
C THR A 255 -25.30 -6.81 -4.86
N LYS A 256 -24.77 -5.82 -5.58
CA LYS A 256 -23.48 -5.20 -5.26
C LYS A 256 -23.68 -4.06 -4.28
#